data_7b57e8f205fa27ef453d4e2b4917d158
#
_entry.id   7b57e8f205fa27ef453d4e2b4917d158
#
_cell.length_a   1.000
_cell.length_b   1.000
_cell.length_c   1.000
_cell.angle_alpha   90.00
_cell.angle_beta   90.00
_cell.angle_gamma   90.00
#
_symmetry.space_group_name_H-M   'P 1'
#
loop_
_entity.id
_entity.type
_entity.pdbx_description
1 polymer ?
#
loop_
_entity_poly.entity_id
_entity_poly.type
_entity_poly.pdbx_seq_one_letter_code
_entity_poly.pdbx_strand_id
1 'polypeptide(L)'
;MERNTMQIKQITKKDGSIVYRANVYLGVDKVTGKDVKTSITGRTKKEVKQKTKEAEIAFLQNGSTRFQASNITTYKELASLWWESYKHTVKPNTQLNVRRLLDNHILPLFGSYKLDKLTTPLIQNVVNKLADKTNKGEEGAFLYYDSLHALNKRILQYGVVMQAIPFNPAREVILPRNTQKAKREKVKHFENQELKKFLDYLDSLDLNRYRYYYENTLYKFLLATGCRINEALALSWSDIDLENSVVHITKTLNYKQEVNSPKSKASY
;
A
#
# COMPACT_ATOMS: atom_id res chain seq x y z
N MET A 1 23.69 -7.61 -43.29
CA MET A 1 23.78 -7.92 -41.86
C MET A 1 24.76 -9.09 -41.68
N GLU A 2 25.98 -8.78 -41.34
CA GLU A 2 27.00 -9.79 -41.11
C GLU A 2 26.64 -10.61 -39.85
N ARG A 3 26.46 -11.91 -40.03
CA ARG A 3 26.32 -12.85 -38.93
C ARG A 3 27.67 -12.93 -38.21
N ASN A 4 27.76 -12.24 -37.09
CA ASN A 4 28.92 -12.30 -36.20
C ASN A 4 29.15 -13.76 -35.81
N THR A 5 30.12 -14.42 -36.42
CA THR A 5 30.43 -15.82 -36.21
C THR A 5 30.93 -16.01 -34.78
N MET A 6 30.11 -16.69 -33.96
CA MET A 6 30.39 -16.96 -32.54
C MET A 6 31.72 -17.74 -32.41
N GLN A 7 32.77 -17.12 -31.90
CA GLN A 7 34.02 -17.77 -31.60
C GLN A 7 33.95 -18.52 -30.27
N ILE A 8 34.07 -19.86 -30.33
CA ILE A 8 34.12 -20.71 -29.14
C ILE A 8 35.61 -21.05 -28.88
N LYS A 9 36.11 -20.56 -27.71
CA LYS A 9 37.49 -20.82 -27.26
C LYS A 9 37.51 -22.00 -26.30
N GLN A 10 38.53 -22.83 -26.39
CA GLN A 10 38.85 -23.89 -25.44
C GLN A 10 39.67 -23.28 -24.29
N ILE A 11 39.32 -23.58 -23.06
CA ILE A 11 40.01 -23.10 -21.87
C ILE A 11 40.28 -24.27 -20.95
N THR A 12 41.53 -24.40 -20.52
CA THR A 12 41.93 -25.39 -19.50
C THR A 12 41.84 -24.73 -18.15
N LYS A 13 41.10 -25.31 -17.22
CA LYS A 13 40.99 -24.82 -15.83
C LYS A 13 42.23 -25.22 -15.02
N LYS A 14 42.39 -24.64 -13.83
CA LYS A 14 43.49 -24.95 -12.91
C LYS A 14 43.51 -26.41 -12.45
N ASP A 15 42.39 -27.11 -12.49
CA ASP A 15 42.23 -28.54 -12.18
C ASP A 15 42.49 -29.46 -13.38
N GLY A 16 42.99 -28.94 -14.50
CA GLY A 16 43.25 -29.67 -15.72
C GLY A 16 42.03 -29.96 -16.59
N SER A 17 40.81 -29.63 -16.14
CA SER A 17 39.61 -29.88 -16.94
C SER A 17 39.47 -28.88 -18.09
N ILE A 18 39.01 -29.39 -19.26
CA ILE A 18 38.78 -28.59 -20.45
C ILE A 18 37.34 -28.12 -20.50
N VAL A 19 37.15 -26.81 -20.71
CA VAL A 19 35.84 -26.18 -20.93
C VAL A 19 35.87 -25.30 -22.18
N TYR A 20 34.71 -25.12 -22.78
CA TYR A 20 34.51 -24.28 -23.95
C TYR A 20 33.77 -22.99 -23.51
N ARG A 21 34.25 -21.83 -23.95
CA ARG A 21 33.64 -20.52 -23.62
C ARG A 21 33.42 -19.73 -24.91
N ALA A 22 32.29 -19.06 -24.96
CA ALA A 22 31.98 -18.07 -25.97
C ALA A 22 31.50 -16.76 -25.31
N ASN A 23 31.91 -15.63 -25.86
CA ASN A 23 31.31 -14.35 -25.59
C ASN A 23 30.21 -14.08 -26.61
N VAL A 24 28.98 -13.91 -26.14
CA VAL A 24 27.80 -13.80 -26.98
C VAL A 24 27.23 -12.39 -26.83
N TYR A 25 26.96 -11.76 -27.95
CA TYR A 25 26.20 -10.51 -28.00
C TYR A 25 24.71 -10.85 -28.11
N LEU A 26 23.91 -10.40 -27.14
CA LEU A 26 22.48 -10.69 -27.08
C LEU A 26 21.62 -9.60 -27.74
N GLY A 27 22.16 -8.40 -27.92
CA GLY A 27 21.46 -7.24 -28.49
C GLY A 27 21.67 -5.97 -27.71
N VAL A 28 20.90 -4.95 -28.04
CA VAL A 28 20.84 -3.67 -27.29
C VAL A 28 19.75 -3.77 -26.25
N ASP A 29 20.04 -3.43 -25.00
CA ASP A 29 19.06 -3.35 -23.91
C ASP A 29 18.11 -2.18 -24.17
N LYS A 30 16.82 -2.47 -24.33
CA LYS A 30 15.79 -1.47 -24.65
C LYS A 30 15.54 -0.44 -23.54
N VAL A 31 15.93 -0.76 -22.31
CA VAL A 31 15.75 0.15 -21.15
C VAL A 31 16.94 1.08 -21.00
N THR A 32 18.16 0.56 -21.19
CA THR A 32 19.39 1.34 -20.95
C THR A 32 20.06 1.84 -22.22
N GLY A 33 19.67 1.35 -23.40
CA GLY A 33 20.32 1.65 -24.68
C GLY A 33 21.73 1.07 -24.84
N LYS A 34 22.20 0.21 -23.92
CA LYS A 34 23.56 -0.33 -23.90
C LYS A 34 23.63 -1.73 -24.51
N ASP A 35 24.78 -2.04 -25.09
CA ASP A 35 25.09 -3.38 -25.58
C ASP A 35 25.06 -4.43 -24.46
N VAL A 36 24.35 -5.54 -24.69
CA VAL A 36 24.29 -6.68 -23.79
C VAL A 36 25.16 -7.80 -24.31
N LYS A 37 26.22 -8.10 -23.56
CA LYS A 37 27.14 -9.22 -23.84
C LYS A 37 27.18 -10.17 -22.66
N THR A 38 27.20 -11.48 -22.90
CA THR A 38 27.30 -12.50 -21.86
C THR A 38 28.37 -13.51 -22.21
N SER A 39 28.98 -14.14 -21.19
CA SER A 39 29.96 -15.19 -21.36
C SER A 39 29.35 -16.54 -21.00
N ILE A 40 29.31 -17.45 -21.94
CA ILE A 40 28.70 -18.79 -21.80
C ILE A 40 29.79 -19.83 -21.79
N THR A 41 29.73 -20.73 -20.80
CA THR A 41 30.71 -21.84 -20.65
C THR A 41 29.97 -23.17 -20.62
N GLY A 42 30.53 -24.16 -21.28
CA GLY A 42 30.03 -25.54 -21.31
C GLY A 42 31.16 -26.56 -21.39
N ARG A 43 30.84 -27.84 -21.16
CA ARG A 43 31.79 -28.96 -21.25
C ARG A 43 32.07 -29.35 -22.69
N THR A 44 31.14 -29.03 -23.60
CA THR A 44 31.28 -29.33 -25.04
C THR A 44 30.92 -28.10 -25.88
N LYS A 45 31.43 -28.04 -27.12
CA LYS A 45 31.03 -26.99 -28.09
C LYS A 45 29.53 -27.01 -28.40
N LYS A 46 28.90 -28.21 -28.40
CA LYS A 46 27.46 -28.38 -28.62
C LYS A 46 26.65 -27.75 -27.47
N GLU A 47 27.06 -27.97 -26.23
CA GLU A 47 26.44 -27.40 -25.03
C GLU A 47 26.54 -25.87 -25.04
N VAL A 48 27.69 -25.29 -25.41
CA VAL A 48 27.84 -23.84 -25.51
C VAL A 48 26.88 -23.25 -26.56
N LYS A 49 26.76 -23.91 -27.74
CA LYS A 49 25.81 -23.47 -28.78
C LYS A 49 24.35 -23.51 -28.31
N GLN A 50 23.96 -24.56 -27.58
CA GLN A 50 22.62 -24.72 -27.05
C GLN A 50 22.31 -23.63 -26.00
N LYS A 51 23.19 -23.46 -25.03
CA LYS A 51 23.05 -22.40 -23.98
C LYS A 51 23.04 -20.99 -24.58
N THR A 52 23.73 -20.78 -25.70
CA THR A 52 23.69 -19.50 -26.42
C THR A 52 22.29 -19.22 -26.97
N LYS A 53 21.69 -20.20 -27.65
CA LYS A 53 20.31 -20.06 -28.15
C LYS A 53 19.30 -19.84 -27.01
N GLU A 54 19.46 -20.58 -25.93
CA GLU A 54 18.62 -20.42 -24.74
C GLU A 54 18.75 -19.00 -24.17
N ALA A 55 19.96 -18.45 -24.05
CA ALA A 55 20.22 -17.11 -23.58
C ALA A 55 19.64 -16.01 -24.51
N GLU A 56 19.76 -16.21 -25.85
CA GLU A 56 19.15 -15.30 -26.83
C GLU A 56 17.62 -15.29 -26.73
N ILE A 57 17.01 -16.49 -26.66
CA ILE A 57 15.56 -16.63 -26.51
C ILE A 57 15.09 -15.98 -25.18
N ALA A 58 15.76 -16.25 -24.07
CA ALA A 58 15.45 -15.70 -22.78
C ALA A 58 15.56 -14.15 -22.77
N PHE A 59 16.59 -13.60 -23.41
CA PHE A 59 16.75 -12.15 -23.54
C PHE A 59 15.61 -11.51 -24.36
N LEU A 60 15.21 -12.14 -25.47
CA LEU A 60 14.08 -11.67 -26.29
C LEU A 60 12.74 -11.76 -25.54
N GLN A 61 12.51 -12.87 -24.84
CA GLN A 61 11.31 -13.09 -24.03
C GLN A 61 11.23 -12.10 -22.85
N ASN A 62 12.37 -11.67 -22.31
CA ASN A 62 12.44 -10.64 -21.27
C ASN A 62 12.34 -9.20 -21.84
N GLY A 63 11.83 -9.02 -23.06
CA GLY A 63 11.66 -7.70 -23.69
C GLY A 63 12.95 -7.04 -24.15
N SER A 64 14.00 -7.84 -24.43
CA SER A 64 15.34 -7.37 -24.85
C SER A 64 15.98 -6.43 -23.81
N THR A 65 15.88 -6.79 -22.52
CA THR A 65 16.55 -6.07 -21.42
C THR A 65 17.17 -7.05 -20.42
N ARG A 66 18.23 -6.60 -19.72
CA ARG A 66 18.79 -7.31 -18.56
C ARG A 66 17.98 -7.09 -17.28
N PHE A 67 17.13 -6.09 -17.24
CA PHE A 67 16.21 -5.94 -16.13
C PHE A 67 15.30 -7.17 -16.11
N GLN A 68 15.54 -8.07 -15.18
CA GLN A 68 14.59 -9.13 -14.91
C GLN A 68 13.32 -8.47 -14.40
N ALA A 69 12.20 -8.72 -15.07
CA ALA A 69 10.91 -8.60 -14.42
C ALA A 69 11.04 -9.36 -13.10
N SER A 70 10.74 -8.67 -12.01
CA SER A 70 10.87 -9.24 -10.66
C SER A 70 10.23 -10.64 -10.66
N ASN A 71 10.93 -11.68 -10.18
CA ASN A 71 10.41 -13.05 -10.06
C ASN A 71 9.32 -13.13 -8.97
N ILE A 72 8.35 -12.20 -9.04
CA ILE A 72 7.20 -12.16 -8.13
C ILE A 72 6.23 -13.22 -8.60
N THR A 73 6.09 -14.29 -7.84
CA THR A 73 5.23 -15.42 -8.20
C THR A 73 3.92 -15.43 -7.43
N THR A 74 3.91 -14.94 -6.19
CA THR A 74 2.76 -14.96 -5.30
C THR A 74 2.23 -13.55 -5.00
N TYR A 75 0.94 -13.49 -4.67
CA TYR A 75 0.33 -12.23 -4.23
C TYR A 75 0.98 -11.67 -2.95
N LYS A 76 1.39 -12.55 -2.01
CA LYS A 76 2.07 -12.16 -0.78
C LYS A 76 3.39 -11.44 -1.05
N GLU A 77 4.19 -11.95 -1.98
CA GLU A 77 5.45 -11.29 -2.42
C GLU A 77 5.17 -9.93 -3.03
N LEU A 78 4.18 -9.84 -3.93
CA LEU A 78 3.76 -8.58 -4.55
C LEU A 78 3.30 -7.57 -3.49
N ALA A 79 2.45 -8.00 -2.56
CA ALA A 79 1.92 -7.14 -1.51
C ALA A 79 3.03 -6.63 -0.57
N SER A 80 4.05 -7.46 -0.29
CA SER A 80 5.22 -7.07 0.51
C SER A 80 6.06 -6.01 -0.20
N LEU A 81 6.35 -6.18 -1.49
CA LEU A 81 7.10 -5.21 -2.28
C LEU A 81 6.34 -3.89 -2.44
N TRP A 82 5.02 -3.99 -2.69
CA TRP A 82 4.15 -2.82 -2.73
C TRP A 82 4.17 -2.07 -1.40
N TRP A 83 4.11 -2.77 -0.27
CA TRP A 83 4.13 -2.17 1.06
C TRP A 83 5.43 -1.42 1.32
N GLU A 84 6.58 -2.01 0.97
CA GLU A 84 7.89 -1.36 1.15
C GLU A 84 7.98 -0.02 0.41
N SER A 85 7.38 0.08 -0.77
CA SER A 85 7.31 1.33 -1.53
C SER A 85 6.25 2.29 -0.96
N TYR A 86 5.06 1.78 -0.63
CA TYR A 86 3.92 2.58 -0.23
C TYR A 86 4.09 3.23 1.15
N LYS A 87 4.69 2.54 2.13
CA LYS A 87 4.84 3.04 3.50
C LYS A 87 5.54 4.41 3.57
N HIS A 88 6.43 4.71 2.62
CA HIS A 88 7.15 5.99 2.57
C HIS A 88 6.32 7.15 2.01
N THR A 89 5.15 6.87 1.43
CA THR A 89 4.29 7.89 0.81
C THR A 89 3.19 8.41 1.73
N VAL A 90 3.03 7.83 2.91
CA VAL A 90 1.91 8.10 3.82
C VAL A 90 2.34 8.35 5.26
N LYS A 91 1.50 9.07 6.00
CA LYS A 91 1.73 9.38 7.43
C LYS A 91 1.67 8.10 8.30
N PRO A 92 2.32 8.07 9.48
CA PRO A 92 2.39 6.90 10.37
C PRO A 92 1.03 6.27 10.70
N ASN A 93 0.01 7.06 10.98
CA ASN A 93 -1.34 6.55 11.25
C ASN A 93 -1.95 5.80 10.04
N THR A 94 -1.70 6.30 8.82
CA THR A 94 -2.15 5.63 7.60
C THR A 94 -1.39 4.33 7.39
N GLN A 95 -0.06 4.31 7.66
CA GLN A 95 0.74 3.10 7.60
C GLN A 95 0.15 2.00 8.47
N LEU A 96 -0.17 2.30 9.73
CA LEU A 96 -0.74 1.34 10.66
C LEU A 96 -2.09 0.79 10.22
N ASN A 97 -2.97 1.68 9.75
CA ASN A 97 -4.29 1.26 9.28
C ASN A 97 -4.19 0.38 8.03
N VAL A 98 -3.37 0.78 7.05
CA VAL A 98 -3.17 -0.01 5.83
C VAL A 98 -2.48 -1.33 6.14
N ARG A 99 -1.50 -1.34 7.04
CA ARG A 99 -0.83 -2.57 7.48
C ARG A 99 -1.82 -3.56 8.13
N ARG A 100 -2.71 -3.07 9.02
CA ARG A 100 -3.78 -3.90 9.62
C ARG A 100 -4.74 -4.47 8.58
N LEU A 101 -5.15 -3.65 7.60
CA LEU A 101 -6.01 -4.13 6.50
C LEU A 101 -5.31 -5.20 5.66
N LEU A 102 -4.02 -5.01 5.41
CA LEU A 102 -3.21 -5.95 4.65
C LEU A 102 -3.10 -7.29 5.39
N ASP A 103 -2.67 -7.27 6.66
CA ASP A 103 -2.40 -8.48 7.43
C ASP A 103 -3.68 -9.23 7.82
N ASN A 104 -4.73 -8.50 8.24
CA ASN A 104 -5.93 -9.13 8.80
C ASN A 104 -6.98 -9.50 7.75
N HIS A 105 -6.93 -8.89 6.56
CA HIS A 105 -7.97 -9.08 5.55
C HIS A 105 -7.41 -9.45 4.17
N ILE A 106 -6.48 -8.69 3.63
CA ILE A 106 -6.03 -8.88 2.25
C ILE A 106 -5.17 -10.15 2.10
N LEU A 107 -4.18 -10.34 2.95
CA LEU A 107 -3.30 -11.50 2.88
C LEU A 107 -4.03 -12.82 3.18
N PRO A 108 -4.96 -12.92 4.13
CA PRO A 108 -5.79 -14.11 4.29
C PRO A 108 -6.65 -14.45 3.07
N LEU A 109 -7.12 -13.43 2.33
CA LEU A 109 -7.96 -13.63 1.14
C LEU A 109 -7.17 -14.01 -0.11
N PHE A 110 -6.01 -13.40 -0.32
CA PHE A 110 -5.29 -13.47 -1.60
C PHE A 110 -3.83 -13.93 -1.48
N GLY A 111 -3.23 -13.89 -0.30
CA GLY A 111 -1.77 -14.05 -0.11
C GLY A 111 -1.18 -15.35 -0.63
N SER A 112 -1.91 -16.45 -0.54
CA SER A 112 -1.48 -17.78 -0.99
C SER A 112 -1.61 -18.01 -2.50
N TYR A 113 -2.33 -17.15 -3.21
CA TYR A 113 -2.53 -17.31 -4.63
C TYR A 113 -1.27 -16.95 -5.43
N LYS A 114 -0.99 -17.75 -6.46
CA LYS A 114 -0.05 -17.35 -7.51
C LYS A 114 -0.67 -16.25 -8.36
N LEU A 115 0.13 -15.29 -8.81
CA LEU A 115 -0.34 -14.12 -9.57
C LEU A 115 -1.02 -14.50 -10.88
N ASP A 116 -0.55 -15.55 -11.57
CA ASP A 116 -1.14 -16.08 -12.81
C ASP A 116 -2.52 -16.71 -12.60
N LYS A 117 -2.89 -17.06 -11.36
CA LYS A 117 -4.19 -17.64 -10.99
C LYS A 117 -5.20 -16.61 -10.48
N LEU A 118 -4.77 -15.38 -10.25
CA LEU A 118 -5.66 -14.29 -9.84
C LEU A 118 -6.42 -13.73 -11.06
N THR A 119 -7.61 -14.25 -11.27
CA THR A 119 -8.49 -13.82 -12.36
C THR A 119 -9.57 -12.87 -11.87
N THR A 120 -10.14 -12.06 -12.79
CA THR A 120 -11.26 -11.17 -12.46
C THR A 120 -12.47 -11.91 -11.87
N PRO A 121 -12.91 -13.08 -12.40
CA PRO A 121 -13.99 -13.85 -11.79
C PRO A 121 -13.70 -14.32 -10.37
N LEU A 122 -12.45 -14.70 -10.06
CA LEU A 122 -12.07 -15.09 -8.72
C LEU A 122 -12.20 -13.91 -7.75
N ILE A 123 -11.68 -12.74 -8.13
CA ILE A 123 -11.77 -11.53 -7.29
C ILE A 123 -13.21 -11.08 -7.14
N GLN A 124 -14.03 -11.14 -8.22
CA GLN A 124 -15.46 -10.84 -8.16
C GLN A 124 -16.19 -11.74 -7.16
N ASN A 125 -15.91 -13.05 -7.16
CA ASN A 125 -16.49 -13.98 -6.21
C ASN A 125 -16.14 -13.65 -4.75
N VAL A 126 -14.88 -13.28 -4.48
CA VAL A 126 -14.44 -12.86 -3.14
C VAL A 126 -15.18 -11.60 -2.71
N VAL A 127 -15.27 -10.60 -3.58
CA VAL A 127 -15.97 -9.33 -3.31
C VAL A 127 -17.46 -9.56 -3.06
N ASN A 128 -18.12 -10.42 -3.86
CA ASN A 128 -19.52 -10.76 -3.67
C ASN A 128 -19.76 -11.42 -2.30
N LYS A 129 -18.93 -12.40 -1.91
CA LYS A 129 -19.02 -13.06 -0.60
C LYS A 129 -18.84 -12.06 0.56
N LEU A 130 -17.90 -11.13 0.46
CA LEU A 130 -17.72 -10.09 1.47
C LEU A 130 -18.92 -9.16 1.56
N ALA A 131 -19.47 -8.76 0.42
CA ALA A 131 -20.67 -7.93 0.34
C ALA A 131 -21.90 -8.63 0.90
N ASP A 132 -22.12 -9.89 0.56
CA ASP A 132 -23.23 -10.71 1.07
C ASP A 132 -23.17 -10.85 2.58
N LYS A 133 -21.99 -11.23 3.11
CA LYS A 133 -21.77 -11.34 4.55
C LYS A 133 -22.06 -10.02 5.27
N THR A 134 -21.60 -8.90 4.69
CA THR A 134 -21.83 -7.56 5.24
C THR A 134 -23.30 -7.17 5.17
N ASN A 135 -23.95 -7.35 4.02
CA ASN A 135 -25.33 -6.93 3.81
C ASN A 135 -26.32 -7.74 4.65
N LYS A 136 -26.01 -9.00 4.96
CA LYS A 136 -26.77 -9.85 5.90
C LYS A 136 -26.53 -9.48 7.37
N GLY A 137 -25.50 -8.71 7.67
CA GLY A 137 -25.13 -8.35 9.05
C GLY A 137 -24.54 -9.51 9.85
N GLU A 138 -23.87 -10.45 9.16
CA GLU A 138 -23.26 -11.62 9.80
C GLU A 138 -22.10 -11.22 10.71
N GLU A 139 -21.88 -11.98 11.79
CA GLU A 139 -20.78 -11.78 12.71
C GLU A 139 -19.41 -11.85 11.99
N GLY A 140 -18.51 -10.93 12.36
CA GLY A 140 -17.19 -10.82 11.71
C GLY A 140 -17.23 -10.28 10.27
N ALA A 141 -18.35 -9.74 9.82
CA ALA A 141 -18.44 -9.05 8.53
C ALA A 141 -17.63 -7.74 8.54
N PHE A 142 -16.94 -7.46 7.44
CA PHE A 142 -16.17 -6.24 7.32
C PHE A 142 -16.94 -5.17 6.54
N LEU A 143 -17.48 -4.19 7.25
CA LEU A 143 -18.37 -3.14 6.71
C LEU A 143 -17.76 -2.39 5.50
N TYR A 144 -16.44 -2.22 5.46
CA TYR A 144 -15.76 -1.44 4.43
C TYR A 144 -15.07 -2.30 3.37
N TYR A 145 -15.73 -3.35 2.86
CA TYR A 145 -15.18 -4.23 1.83
C TYR A 145 -14.80 -3.50 0.53
N ASP A 146 -15.42 -2.37 0.23
CA ASP A 146 -15.02 -1.46 -0.85
C ASP A 146 -13.60 -0.90 -0.65
N SER A 147 -13.23 -0.58 0.59
CA SER A 147 -11.87 -0.14 0.94
C SER A 147 -10.86 -1.26 0.81
N LEU A 148 -11.24 -2.52 1.14
CA LEU A 148 -10.40 -3.69 0.89
C LEU A 148 -10.19 -3.91 -0.61
N HIS A 149 -11.26 -3.80 -1.40
CA HIS A 149 -11.15 -3.91 -2.85
C HIS A 149 -10.26 -2.80 -3.45
N ALA A 150 -10.42 -1.56 -2.98
CA ALA A 150 -9.58 -0.45 -3.43
C ALA A 150 -8.09 -0.67 -3.10
N LEU A 151 -7.80 -1.25 -1.94
CA LEU A 151 -6.43 -1.62 -1.55
C LEU A 151 -5.89 -2.75 -2.45
N ASN A 152 -6.67 -3.82 -2.66
CA ASN A 152 -6.32 -4.91 -3.57
C ASN A 152 -6.03 -4.42 -4.99
N LYS A 153 -6.89 -3.53 -5.52
CA LYS A 153 -6.71 -2.91 -6.84
C LYS A 153 -5.39 -2.14 -6.96
N ARG A 154 -4.96 -1.43 -5.90
CA ARG A 154 -3.67 -0.72 -5.87
C ARG A 154 -2.48 -1.68 -5.88
N ILE A 155 -2.54 -2.75 -5.09
CA ILE A 155 -1.48 -3.76 -5.03
C ILE A 155 -1.32 -4.45 -6.39
N LEU A 156 -2.41 -4.86 -7.01
CA LEU A 156 -2.38 -5.48 -8.34
C LEU A 156 -1.95 -4.50 -9.43
N GLN A 157 -2.31 -3.21 -9.32
CA GLN A 157 -1.81 -2.19 -10.23
C GLN A 157 -0.29 -2.01 -10.13
N TYR A 158 0.26 -2.10 -8.93
CA TYR A 158 1.71 -2.13 -8.74
C TYR A 158 2.34 -3.36 -9.41
N GLY A 159 1.66 -4.52 -9.38
CA GLY A 159 2.08 -5.73 -10.11
C GLY A 159 2.16 -5.52 -11.63
N VAL A 160 1.26 -4.73 -12.20
CA VAL A 160 1.33 -4.34 -13.62
C VAL A 160 2.53 -3.43 -13.89
N VAL A 161 2.75 -2.42 -13.04
CA VAL A 161 3.90 -1.50 -13.15
C VAL A 161 5.22 -2.27 -13.03
N MET A 162 5.30 -3.26 -12.15
CA MET A 162 6.46 -4.13 -11.96
C MET A 162 6.56 -5.25 -12.99
N GLN A 163 5.67 -5.27 -14.00
CA GLN A 163 5.60 -6.30 -15.04
C GLN A 163 5.48 -7.74 -14.50
N ALA A 164 4.97 -7.90 -13.29
CA ALA A 164 4.68 -9.20 -12.68
C ALA A 164 3.40 -9.84 -13.23
N ILE A 165 2.44 -9.00 -13.66
CA ILE A 165 1.19 -9.40 -14.32
C ILE A 165 0.92 -8.48 -15.53
N PRO A 166 0.30 -9.00 -16.60
CA PRO A 166 0.09 -8.23 -17.84
C PRO A 166 -1.03 -7.17 -17.71
N PHE A 167 -2.00 -7.37 -16.83
CA PHE A 167 -3.12 -6.47 -16.57
C PHE A 167 -3.59 -6.61 -15.12
N ASN A 168 -4.36 -5.64 -14.65
CA ASN A 168 -4.91 -5.64 -13.29
C ASN A 168 -6.27 -6.36 -13.25
N PRO A 169 -6.38 -7.58 -12.72
CA PRO A 169 -7.63 -8.34 -12.71
C PRO A 169 -8.70 -7.77 -11.74
N ALA A 170 -8.33 -6.84 -10.85
CA ALA A 170 -9.28 -6.15 -9.97
C ALA A 170 -9.87 -4.88 -10.59
N ARG A 171 -9.43 -4.49 -11.79
CA ARG A 171 -9.83 -3.20 -12.38
C ARG A 171 -11.32 -3.14 -12.71
N GLU A 172 -11.85 -4.18 -13.34
CA GLU A 172 -13.20 -4.26 -13.87
C GLU A 172 -14.18 -5.01 -12.93
N VAL A 173 -13.77 -5.25 -11.67
CA VAL A 173 -14.62 -5.88 -10.66
C VAL A 173 -15.76 -4.93 -10.28
N ILE A 174 -17.00 -5.45 -10.32
CA ILE A 174 -18.21 -4.71 -9.95
C ILE A 174 -18.38 -4.78 -8.44
N LEU A 175 -18.47 -3.63 -7.79
CA LEU A 175 -18.72 -3.54 -6.35
C LEU A 175 -20.23 -3.58 -6.07
N PRO A 176 -20.72 -4.61 -5.33
CA PRO A 176 -22.11 -4.64 -4.87
C PRO A 176 -22.42 -3.43 -3.97
N ARG A 177 -23.68 -3.00 -3.96
CA ARG A 177 -24.15 -1.92 -3.09
C ARG A 177 -24.06 -2.33 -1.62
N ASN A 178 -23.50 -1.47 -0.79
CA ASN A 178 -23.40 -1.68 0.65
C ASN A 178 -24.64 -1.09 1.35
N THR A 179 -25.57 -1.95 1.75
CA THR A 179 -26.82 -1.54 2.39
C THR A 179 -26.63 -1.18 3.87
N GLN A 180 -25.59 -1.69 4.52
CA GLN A 180 -25.33 -1.41 5.93
C GLN A 180 -24.70 -0.04 6.16
N LYS A 181 -23.92 0.48 5.20
CA LYS A 181 -23.41 1.87 5.26
C LYS A 181 -24.53 2.90 5.21
N ALA A 182 -25.59 2.62 4.44
CA ALA A 182 -26.73 3.53 4.33
C ALA A 182 -27.55 3.64 5.62
N LYS A 183 -27.44 2.64 6.51
CA LYS A 183 -28.11 2.61 7.82
C LYS A 183 -27.39 3.41 8.92
N ARG A 184 -26.17 3.90 8.66
CA ARG A 184 -25.49 4.75 9.65
C ARG A 184 -26.28 6.04 9.83
N GLU A 185 -26.56 6.34 11.06
CA GLU A 185 -27.20 7.59 11.44
C GLU A 185 -26.42 8.77 10.86
N LYS A 186 -27.16 9.78 10.36
CA LYS A 186 -26.56 11.06 9.98
C LYS A 186 -25.78 11.61 11.18
N VAL A 187 -24.69 12.30 10.92
CA VAL A 187 -23.95 13.01 11.94
C VAL A 187 -24.95 13.89 12.72
N LYS A 188 -25.13 13.57 14.00
CA LYS A 188 -25.95 14.38 14.88
C LYS A 188 -25.19 15.65 15.22
N HIS A 189 -25.84 16.77 15.10
CA HIS A 189 -25.38 18.05 15.64
C HIS A 189 -26.32 18.41 16.76
N PHE A 190 -25.86 19.21 17.70
CA PHE A 190 -26.72 19.73 18.75
C PHE A 190 -27.66 20.76 18.16
N GLU A 191 -28.96 20.59 18.40
CA GLU A 191 -29.92 21.67 18.27
C GLU A 191 -29.72 22.69 19.42
N ASN A 192 -30.19 23.92 19.25
CA ASN A 192 -29.96 25.00 20.23
C ASN A 192 -30.39 24.63 21.68
N GLN A 193 -31.48 23.89 21.80
CA GLN A 193 -31.96 23.44 23.12
C GLN A 193 -31.07 22.33 23.71
N GLU A 194 -30.56 21.43 22.87
CA GLU A 194 -29.65 20.36 23.29
C GLU A 194 -28.29 20.93 23.68
N LEU A 195 -27.79 21.90 22.91
CA LEU A 195 -26.57 22.62 23.24
C LEU A 195 -26.69 23.35 24.58
N LYS A 196 -27.81 24.04 24.83
CA LYS A 196 -28.07 24.72 26.11
C LYS A 196 -28.02 23.70 27.25
N LYS A 197 -28.74 22.58 27.14
CA LYS A 197 -28.74 21.53 28.17
C LYS A 197 -27.35 20.99 28.44
N PHE A 198 -26.54 20.82 27.38
CA PHE A 198 -25.18 20.34 27.51
C PHE A 198 -24.30 21.37 28.25
N LEU A 199 -24.41 22.66 27.93
CA LEU A 199 -23.68 23.71 28.61
C LEU A 199 -24.11 23.85 30.09
N ASP A 200 -25.42 23.81 30.38
CA ASP A 200 -25.96 23.82 31.73
C ASP A 200 -25.43 22.65 32.57
N TYR A 201 -25.31 21.44 31.93
CA TYR A 201 -24.69 20.29 32.58
C TYR A 201 -23.19 20.53 32.87
N LEU A 202 -22.43 21.07 31.93
CA LEU A 202 -21.03 21.40 32.16
C LEU A 202 -20.84 22.40 33.28
N ASP A 203 -21.74 23.40 33.40
CA ASP A 203 -21.72 24.43 34.44
C ASP A 203 -22.13 23.87 35.82
N SER A 204 -22.87 22.77 35.87
CA SER A 204 -23.24 22.07 37.10
C SER A 204 -22.16 21.17 37.69
N LEU A 205 -21.08 20.94 36.99
CA LEU A 205 -20.00 20.05 37.44
C LEU A 205 -19.21 20.65 38.61
N ASP A 206 -18.85 19.80 39.57
CA ASP A 206 -17.98 20.18 40.70
C ASP A 206 -16.52 20.36 40.21
N LEU A 207 -16.15 21.58 39.90
CA LEU A 207 -14.83 21.93 39.34
C LEU A 207 -13.67 21.75 40.33
N ASN A 208 -13.94 21.47 41.64
CA ASN A 208 -12.90 21.08 42.57
C ASN A 208 -12.32 19.70 42.28
N ARG A 209 -13.04 18.89 41.53
CA ARG A 209 -12.54 17.60 41.02
C ARG A 209 -11.82 17.80 39.70
N TYR A 210 -10.52 17.50 39.66
CA TYR A 210 -9.67 17.67 38.47
C TYR A 210 -10.30 17.09 37.18
N ARG A 211 -10.93 15.91 37.26
CA ARG A 211 -11.60 15.30 36.11
C ARG A 211 -12.69 16.20 35.53
N TYR A 212 -13.58 16.72 36.38
CA TYR A 212 -14.69 17.57 35.92
C TYR A 212 -14.20 18.93 35.45
N TYR A 213 -13.18 19.48 36.11
CA TYR A 213 -12.53 20.71 35.65
C TYR A 213 -11.94 20.50 34.22
N TYR A 214 -11.21 19.39 34.01
CA TYR A 214 -10.64 19.06 32.70
C TYR A 214 -11.70 18.86 31.62
N GLU A 215 -12.77 18.09 31.92
CA GLU A 215 -13.86 17.82 30.97
C GLU A 215 -14.61 19.13 30.62
N ASN A 216 -14.94 19.96 31.59
CA ASN A 216 -15.59 21.27 31.38
C ASN A 216 -14.75 22.17 30.48
N THR A 217 -13.47 22.33 30.80
CA THR A 217 -12.53 23.16 30.01
C THR A 217 -12.37 22.64 28.58
N LEU A 218 -12.16 21.34 28.41
CA LEU A 218 -11.97 20.73 27.10
C LEU A 218 -13.21 20.90 26.20
N TYR A 219 -14.41 20.56 26.71
CA TYR A 219 -15.60 20.63 25.89
C TYR A 219 -16.00 22.08 25.56
N LYS A 220 -15.86 23.00 26.46
CA LYS A 220 -16.09 24.44 26.19
C LYS A 220 -15.10 24.97 25.16
N PHE A 221 -13.83 24.58 25.28
CA PHE A 221 -12.81 24.95 24.32
C PHE A 221 -13.11 24.40 22.93
N LEU A 222 -13.50 23.11 22.81
CA LEU A 222 -13.90 22.50 21.55
C LEU A 222 -15.10 23.19 20.90
N LEU A 223 -16.10 23.55 21.70
CA LEU A 223 -17.28 24.27 21.21
C LEU A 223 -16.92 25.68 20.72
N ALA A 224 -16.06 26.39 21.45
CA ALA A 224 -15.68 27.76 21.13
C ALA A 224 -14.78 27.83 19.88
N THR A 225 -13.88 26.86 19.70
CA THR A 225 -12.86 26.90 18.63
C THR A 225 -13.21 26.06 17.41
N GLY A 226 -14.09 25.06 17.57
CA GLY A 226 -14.38 24.09 16.50
C GLY A 226 -13.20 23.18 16.11
N CYS A 227 -12.08 23.20 16.86
CA CYS A 227 -10.92 22.35 16.56
C CYS A 227 -11.21 20.87 16.82
N ARG A 228 -10.43 19.99 16.19
CA ARG A 228 -10.56 18.55 16.44
C ARG A 228 -10.01 18.20 17.83
N ILE A 229 -10.60 17.21 18.49
CA ILE A 229 -10.19 16.80 19.84
C ILE A 229 -8.67 16.51 19.92
N ASN A 230 -8.08 15.85 18.94
CA ASN A 230 -6.64 15.54 18.93
C ASN A 230 -5.76 16.78 18.65
N GLU A 231 -6.32 17.83 18.08
CA GLU A 231 -5.66 19.14 17.93
C GLU A 231 -5.68 19.88 19.27
N ALA A 232 -6.83 19.90 19.95
CA ALA A 232 -6.93 20.45 21.30
C ALA A 232 -5.99 19.76 22.30
N LEU A 233 -5.96 18.42 22.29
CA LEU A 233 -5.08 17.63 23.18
C LEU A 233 -3.59 17.81 22.89
N ALA A 234 -3.22 18.31 21.71
CA ALA A 234 -1.83 18.58 21.34
C ALA A 234 -1.34 19.95 21.78
N LEU A 235 -2.24 20.86 22.24
CA LEU A 235 -1.88 22.21 22.59
C LEU A 235 -0.99 22.26 23.83
N SER A 236 -0.07 23.21 23.81
CA SER A 236 0.76 23.64 24.93
C SER A 236 0.60 25.15 25.13
N TRP A 237 1.03 25.66 26.27
CA TRP A 237 0.94 27.09 26.58
C TRP A 237 1.62 27.99 25.54
N SER A 238 2.66 27.48 24.87
CA SER A 238 3.33 28.21 23.78
C SER A 238 2.49 28.38 22.51
N ASP A 239 1.37 27.63 22.38
CA ASP A 239 0.46 27.74 21.24
C ASP A 239 -0.69 28.74 21.51
N ILE A 240 -0.75 29.32 22.72
CA ILE A 240 -1.83 30.19 23.17
C ILE A 240 -1.25 31.60 23.39
N ASP A 241 -1.74 32.55 22.59
CA ASP A 241 -1.45 33.96 22.74
C ASP A 241 -2.66 34.62 23.45
N LEU A 242 -2.55 34.82 24.75
CA LEU A 242 -3.62 35.43 25.58
C LEU A 242 -3.74 36.94 25.33
N GLU A 243 -2.66 37.63 24.94
CA GLU A 243 -2.68 39.05 24.67
C GLU A 243 -3.51 39.40 23.45
N ASN A 244 -3.33 38.59 22.37
CA ASN A 244 -4.06 38.75 21.11
C ASN A 244 -5.30 37.85 21.01
N SER A 245 -5.61 37.05 22.03
CA SER A 245 -6.72 36.08 22.05
C SER A 245 -6.66 35.09 20.88
N VAL A 246 -5.46 34.58 20.53
CA VAL A 246 -5.20 33.68 19.41
C VAL A 246 -4.71 32.31 19.90
N VAL A 247 -5.20 31.26 19.26
CA VAL A 247 -4.71 29.89 19.48
C VAL A 247 -4.14 29.36 18.16
N HIS A 248 -2.88 28.93 18.17
CA HIS A 248 -2.17 28.39 17.02
C HIS A 248 -2.33 26.86 16.95
N ILE A 249 -3.21 26.37 16.07
CA ILE A 249 -3.47 24.93 15.90
C ILE A 249 -2.55 24.37 14.81
N THR A 250 -1.29 24.13 15.14
CA THR A 250 -0.24 23.67 14.21
C THR A 250 0.13 22.21 14.35
N LYS A 251 -0.43 21.50 15.34
CA LYS A 251 -0.09 20.12 15.69
C LYS A 251 -1.32 19.31 16.13
N THR A 252 -1.20 17.99 16.11
CA THR A 252 -2.23 17.04 16.53
C THR A 252 -1.60 15.84 17.20
N LEU A 253 -2.27 15.22 18.17
CA LEU A 253 -1.86 13.94 18.75
C LEU A 253 -2.35 12.77 17.90
N ASN A 254 -1.52 11.74 17.78
CA ASN A 254 -1.96 10.44 17.28
C ASN A 254 -2.42 9.54 18.45
N TYR A 255 -2.92 8.33 18.13
CA TYR A 255 -3.39 7.38 19.17
C TYR A 255 -2.24 6.84 20.05
N LYS A 256 -0.96 7.05 19.70
CA LYS A 256 0.21 6.75 20.53
C LYS A 256 0.66 7.95 21.38
N GLN A 257 -0.12 9.03 21.38
CA GLN A 257 0.21 10.30 22.02
C GLN A 257 1.46 11.00 21.45
N GLU A 258 1.83 10.68 20.22
CA GLU A 258 2.93 11.36 19.52
C GLU A 258 2.39 12.59 18.78
N VAL A 259 3.15 13.68 18.83
CA VAL A 259 2.80 14.92 18.13
C VAL A 259 3.07 14.79 16.63
N ASN A 260 2.10 15.13 15.82
CA ASN A 260 2.16 15.10 14.37
C ASN A 260 1.59 16.40 13.77
N SER A 261 1.88 16.64 12.47
CA SER A 261 1.26 17.74 11.73
C SER A 261 -0.26 17.50 11.55
N PRO A 262 -1.10 18.55 11.51
CA PRO A 262 -2.53 18.45 11.27
C PRO A 262 -2.86 17.73 9.96
N LYS A 263 -4.13 17.29 9.85
CA LYS A 263 -4.60 16.50 8.71
C LYS A 263 -4.68 17.30 7.39
N SER A 264 -4.91 18.60 7.50
CA SER A 264 -4.97 19.53 6.37
C SER A 264 -4.09 20.76 6.63
N LYS A 265 -3.52 21.34 5.57
CA LYS A 265 -2.76 22.60 5.64
C LYS A 265 -3.66 23.83 5.91
N ALA A 266 -4.97 23.69 5.79
CA ALA A 266 -5.96 24.73 6.03
C ALA A 266 -6.51 24.75 7.47
N SER A 267 -5.88 24.04 8.40
CA SER A 267 -6.18 24.12 9.85
C SER A 267 -5.29 25.19 10.46
N TYR A 268 -5.49 26.42 10.05
CA TYR A 268 -4.89 27.61 10.65
C TYR A 268 -6.01 28.45 11.28
#